data_34038cc813df98d37240b18fb11ed922
#
_entry.id   34038cc813df98d37240b18fb11ed922
#
_cell.length_a   1.000
_cell.length_b   1.000
_cell.length_c   1.000
_cell.angle_alpha   90.00
_cell.angle_beta   90.00
_cell.angle_gamma   90.00
#
_symmetry.space_group_name_H-M   'P 1'
#
loop_
_entity.id
_entity.type
_entity.pdbx_description
1 polymer ?
#
loop_
_entity_poly.entity_id
_entity_poly.type
_entity_poly.pdbx_seq_one_letter_code
_entity_poly.pdbx_strand_id
1 'polypeptide(L)'
;MVIPSRLAEYIVAAMIIILAPGPSVLFVIARAIAWGRKVAVFTVAGNVSGSFVLSVFVALGLGPILQRSDLAYIAVQWGGGLYLIYLGVDAIRQRKAHASDMTNQGDVSPTALRSMRDGFWVGALNPKAIVFYAAVLPQFIDREKGQITSQLILLGAIFSILAFFSDGTWGLLAGTARAWLAKDSSRLEKLRASGGSIMILLGLSVLYLAIVSG
;
A
#
# COMPACT_ATOMS: atom_id res chain seq x y z
N MET A 1 -9.13 15.05 -19.44
CA MET A 1 -8.92 14.03 -18.39
C MET A 1 -10.27 13.79 -17.72
N VAL A 2 -10.74 12.56 -17.71
CA VAL A 2 -12.04 12.21 -17.13
C VAL A 2 -11.86 11.95 -15.64
N ILE A 3 -12.61 12.68 -14.81
CA ILE A 3 -12.65 12.44 -13.36
C ILE A 3 -13.71 11.36 -13.10
N PRO A 4 -13.36 10.25 -12.40
CA PRO A 4 -14.32 9.25 -12.01
C PRO A 4 -15.42 9.81 -11.12
N SER A 5 -16.66 9.40 -11.34
CA SER A 5 -17.83 9.85 -10.55
C SER A 5 -17.75 9.39 -9.08
N ARG A 6 -17.09 8.26 -8.82
CA ARG A 6 -16.93 7.65 -7.50
C ARG A 6 -15.62 8.05 -6.79
N LEU A 7 -15.09 9.24 -7.08
CA LEU A 7 -13.82 9.70 -6.53
C LEU A 7 -13.83 9.79 -4.99
N ALA A 8 -14.93 10.23 -4.38
CA ALA A 8 -15.02 10.33 -2.92
C ALA A 8 -14.96 8.94 -2.25
N GLU A 9 -15.68 7.97 -2.79
CA GLU A 9 -15.64 6.58 -2.32
C GLU A 9 -14.25 5.98 -2.49
N TYR A 10 -13.57 6.27 -3.61
CA TYR A 10 -12.19 5.87 -3.84
C TYR A 10 -11.24 6.43 -2.77
N ILE A 11 -11.35 7.72 -2.44
CA ILE A 11 -10.49 8.34 -1.42
C ILE A 11 -10.68 7.64 -0.07
N VAL A 12 -11.92 7.31 0.31
CA VAL A 12 -12.20 6.57 1.54
C VAL A 12 -11.56 5.18 1.50
N ALA A 13 -11.74 4.42 0.41
CA ALA A 13 -11.15 3.09 0.25
C ALA A 13 -9.61 3.14 0.25
N ALA A 14 -9.04 4.13 -0.45
CA ALA A 14 -7.60 4.36 -0.47
C ALA A 14 -7.07 4.67 0.94
N MET A 15 -7.73 5.55 1.69
CA MET A 15 -7.33 5.88 3.06
C MET A 15 -7.39 4.67 4.00
N ILE A 16 -8.42 3.82 3.90
CA ILE A 16 -8.52 2.60 4.70
C ILE A 16 -7.30 1.70 4.47
N ILE A 17 -6.92 1.46 3.21
CA ILE A 17 -5.77 0.59 2.93
C ILE A 17 -4.44 1.27 3.23
N ILE A 18 -4.29 2.57 3.02
CA ILE A 18 -3.07 3.32 3.32
C ILE A 18 -2.81 3.32 4.82
N LEU A 19 -3.82 3.60 5.63
CA LEU A 19 -3.70 3.63 7.09
C LEU A 19 -3.41 2.26 7.70
N ALA A 20 -3.76 1.16 7.02
CA ALA A 20 -3.38 -0.18 7.43
C ALA A 20 -1.86 -0.37 7.33
N PRO A 21 -1.12 -0.55 8.43
CA PRO A 21 0.34 -0.68 8.41
C PRO A 21 0.76 -2.00 7.74
N GLY A 22 0.99 -1.93 6.43
CA GLY A 22 1.52 -3.03 5.62
C GLY A 22 3.06 -3.05 5.58
N PRO A 23 3.66 -3.96 4.77
CA PRO A 23 5.12 -4.13 4.70
C PRO A 23 5.90 -2.83 4.45
N SER A 24 5.42 -1.96 3.55
CA SER A 24 6.11 -0.71 3.24
C SER A 24 6.08 0.29 4.39
N VAL A 25 4.94 0.43 5.08
CA VAL A 25 4.82 1.31 6.26
C VAL A 25 5.70 0.79 7.39
N LEU A 26 5.70 -0.53 7.62
CA LEU A 26 6.55 -1.15 8.62
C LEU A 26 8.05 -0.97 8.30
N PHE A 27 8.43 -1.01 7.03
CA PHE A 27 9.80 -0.71 6.60
C PHE A 27 10.17 0.75 6.92
N VAL A 28 9.28 1.71 6.64
CA VAL A 28 9.49 3.13 7.00
C VAL A 28 9.63 3.29 8.51
N ILE A 29 8.77 2.65 9.30
CA ILE A 29 8.81 2.67 10.78
C ILE A 29 10.13 2.10 11.28
N ALA A 30 10.58 0.95 10.77
CA ALA A 30 11.85 0.34 11.15
C ALA A 30 13.03 1.28 10.91
N ARG A 31 13.06 1.93 9.75
CA ARG A 31 14.12 2.90 9.41
C ARG A 31 14.05 4.17 10.26
N ALA A 32 12.83 4.62 10.60
CA ALA A 32 12.62 5.73 11.51
C ALA A 32 13.14 5.43 12.92
N ILE A 33 12.90 4.21 13.40
CA ILE A 33 13.38 3.73 14.70
C ILE A 33 14.91 3.62 14.69
N ALA A 34 15.50 3.03 13.65
CA ALA A 34 16.94 2.82 13.57
C ALA A 34 17.73 4.13 13.39
N TRP A 35 17.33 4.96 12.43
CA TRP A 35 18.14 6.09 11.95
C TRP A 35 17.44 7.45 11.99
N GLY A 36 16.21 7.50 12.53
CA GLY A 36 15.48 8.73 12.79
C GLY A 36 14.68 9.29 11.60
N ARG A 37 14.08 10.46 11.83
CA ARG A 37 13.08 11.07 10.94
C ARG A 37 13.60 11.38 9.54
N LYS A 38 14.86 11.85 9.41
CA LYS A 38 15.45 12.24 8.12
C LYS A 38 15.51 11.04 7.17
N VAL A 39 15.98 9.90 7.65
CA VAL A 39 16.01 8.66 6.86
C VAL A 39 14.60 8.19 6.51
N ALA A 40 13.65 8.29 7.44
CA ALA A 40 12.25 7.94 7.20
C ALA A 40 11.64 8.77 6.07
N VAL A 41 11.83 10.09 6.06
CA VAL A 41 11.29 10.99 5.00
C VAL A 41 11.84 10.60 3.62
N PHE A 42 13.13 10.38 3.47
CA PHE A 42 13.71 9.93 2.19
C PHE A 42 13.22 8.53 1.80
N THR A 43 13.04 7.65 2.77
CA THR A 43 12.46 6.31 2.51
C THR A 43 11.02 6.41 2.02
N VAL A 44 10.19 7.28 2.62
CA VAL A 44 8.81 7.54 2.17
C VAL A 44 8.78 8.12 0.76
N ALA A 45 9.62 9.11 0.47
CA ALA A 45 9.70 9.69 -0.87
C ALA A 45 10.02 8.62 -1.93
N GLY A 46 10.98 7.74 -1.64
CA GLY A 46 11.28 6.59 -2.50
C GLY A 46 10.10 5.62 -2.60
N ASN A 47 9.51 5.21 -1.48
CA ASN A 47 8.40 4.26 -1.43
C ASN A 47 7.21 4.72 -2.27
N VAL A 48 6.82 5.97 -2.11
CA VAL A 48 5.70 6.55 -2.87
C VAL A 48 6.03 6.67 -4.35
N SER A 49 7.25 7.07 -4.71
CA SER A 49 7.69 7.12 -6.11
C SER A 49 7.65 5.73 -6.76
N GLY A 50 8.13 4.70 -6.08
CA GLY A 50 8.08 3.31 -6.55
C GLY A 50 6.64 2.82 -6.70
N SER A 51 5.79 3.10 -5.72
CA SER A 51 4.37 2.76 -5.75
C SER A 51 3.63 3.48 -6.90
N PHE A 52 3.96 4.74 -7.19
CA PHE A 52 3.38 5.46 -8.33
C PHE A 52 3.81 4.84 -9.67
N VAL A 53 5.09 4.52 -9.84
CA VAL A 53 5.59 3.82 -11.03
C VAL A 53 4.86 2.49 -11.22
N LEU A 54 4.68 1.71 -10.14
CA LEU A 54 3.87 0.49 -10.18
C LEU A 54 2.44 0.77 -10.66
N SER A 55 1.77 1.82 -10.14
CA SER A 55 0.40 2.17 -10.55
C SER A 55 0.31 2.50 -12.03
N VAL A 56 1.31 3.17 -12.60
CA VAL A 56 1.40 3.45 -14.04
C VAL A 56 1.55 2.17 -14.85
N PHE A 57 2.43 1.24 -14.42
CA PHE A 57 2.56 -0.06 -15.10
C PHE A 57 1.27 -0.87 -15.06
N VAL A 58 0.58 -0.87 -13.91
CA VAL A 58 -0.73 -1.53 -13.78
C VAL A 58 -1.76 -0.86 -14.71
N ALA A 59 -1.80 0.46 -14.76
CA ALA A 59 -2.73 1.20 -15.62
C ALA A 59 -2.49 0.92 -17.12
N LEU A 60 -1.23 0.88 -17.54
CA LEU A 60 -0.86 0.61 -18.94
C LEU A 60 -1.10 -0.86 -19.32
N GLY A 61 -0.86 -1.80 -18.41
CA GLY A 61 -1.06 -3.23 -18.64
C GLY A 61 -2.53 -3.65 -18.50
N LEU A 62 -3.18 -3.28 -17.40
CA LEU A 62 -4.56 -3.68 -17.13
C LEU A 62 -5.60 -2.82 -17.85
N GLY A 63 -5.35 -1.52 -18.06
CA GLY A 63 -6.32 -0.61 -18.64
C GLY A 63 -6.96 -1.14 -19.92
N PRO A 64 -6.21 -1.50 -20.96
CA PRO A 64 -6.73 -2.06 -22.20
C PRO A 64 -7.44 -3.41 -22.03
N ILE A 65 -6.99 -4.24 -21.09
CA ILE A 65 -7.58 -5.56 -20.82
C ILE A 65 -8.95 -5.41 -20.17
N LEU A 66 -9.03 -4.56 -19.12
CA LEU A 66 -10.29 -4.30 -18.41
C LEU A 66 -11.34 -3.59 -19.28
N GLN A 67 -10.89 -2.85 -20.28
CA GLN A 67 -11.78 -2.21 -21.25
C GLN A 67 -12.47 -3.23 -22.17
N ARG A 68 -11.82 -4.37 -22.45
CA ARG A 68 -12.23 -5.34 -23.48
C ARG A 68 -12.81 -6.64 -22.92
N SER A 69 -12.68 -6.93 -21.63
CA SER A 69 -13.03 -8.22 -21.06
C SER A 69 -13.58 -8.11 -19.65
N ASP A 70 -14.89 -8.40 -19.52
CA ASP A 70 -15.55 -8.50 -18.21
C ASP A 70 -15.03 -9.69 -17.40
N LEU A 71 -14.71 -10.79 -18.10
CA LEU A 71 -14.11 -11.97 -17.45
C LEU A 71 -12.76 -11.63 -16.80
N ALA A 72 -11.92 -10.85 -17.48
CA ALA A 72 -10.65 -10.39 -16.92
C ALA A 72 -10.87 -9.49 -15.69
N TYR A 73 -11.88 -8.62 -15.74
CA TYR A 73 -12.24 -7.75 -14.62
C TYR A 73 -12.66 -8.59 -13.40
N ILE A 74 -13.53 -9.55 -13.56
CA ILE A 74 -13.99 -10.47 -12.51
C ILE A 74 -12.82 -11.31 -11.96
N ALA A 75 -11.98 -11.87 -12.84
CA ALA A 75 -10.82 -12.67 -12.44
C ALA A 75 -9.83 -11.86 -11.59
N VAL A 76 -9.58 -10.60 -11.94
CA VAL A 76 -8.71 -9.68 -11.19
C VAL A 76 -9.31 -9.35 -9.81
N GLN A 77 -10.63 -9.12 -9.73
CA GLN A 77 -11.30 -8.89 -8.43
C GLN A 77 -11.19 -10.11 -7.50
N TRP A 78 -11.52 -11.30 -7.99
CA TRP A 78 -11.44 -12.54 -7.21
C TRP A 78 -10.01 -12.85 -6.78
N GLY A 79 -9.06 -12.85 -7.72
CA GLY A 79 -7.65 -13.10 -7.43
C GLY A 79 -7.08 -12.09 -6.43
N GLY A 80 -7.39 -10.82 -6.61
CA GLY A 80 -6.94 -9.74 -5.73
C GLY A 80 -7.55 -9.80 -4.35
N GLY A 81 -8.84 -10.05 -4.23
CA GLY A 81 -9.52 -10.21 -2.94
C GLY A 81 -8.95 -11.37 -2.12
N LEU A 82 -8.80 -12.54 -2.73
CA LEU A 82 -8.19 -13.71 -2.10
C LEU A 82 -6.73 -13.44 -1.67
N TYR A 83 -5.97 -12.75 -2.51
CA TYR A 83 -4.57 -12.44 -2.20
C TYR A 83 -4.44 -11.40 -1.08
N LEU A 84 -5.36 -10.42 -0.99
CA LEU A 84 -5.41 -9.51 0.18
C LEU A 84 -5.67 -10.26 1.48
N ILE A 85 -6.58 -11.24 1.48
CA ILE A 85 -6.83 -12.09 2.63
C ILE A 85 -5.58 -12.89 2.99
N TYR A 86 -4.92 -13.49 2.01
CA TYR A 86 -3.65 -14.21 2.22
C TYR A 86 -2.60 -13.32 2.87
N LEU A 87 -2.35 -12.12 2.33
CA LEU A 87 -1.39 -11.16 2.90
C LEU A 87 -1.75 -10.74 4.32
N GLY A 88 -3.04 -10.56 4.60
CA GLY A 88 -3.51 -10.21 5.95
C GLY A 88 -3.26 -11.33 6.96
N VAL A 89 -3.56 -12.57 6.58
CA VAL A 89 -3.28 -13.75 7.42
C VAL A 89 -1.79 -13.94 7.64
N ASP A 90 -0.98 -13.79 6.59
CA ASP A 90 0.49 -13.88 6.68
C ASP A 90 1.07 -12.81 7.61
N ALA A 91 0.59 -11.56 7.50
CA ALA A 91 0.99 -10.48 8.37
C ALA A 91 0.70 -10.77 9.86
N ILE A 92 -0.45 -11.38 10.17
CA ILE A 92 -0.81 -11.76 11.53
C ILE A 92 0.05 -12.94 12.01
N ARG A 93 0.27 -13.95 11.18
CA ARG A 93 1.06 -15.14 11.54
C ARG A 93 2.53 -14.81 11.83
N GLN A 94 3.12 -13.97 10.98
CA GLN A 94 4.55 -13.63 11.07
C GLN A 94 4.84 -12.39 11.93
N ARG A 95 3.85 -11.85 12.68
CA ARG A 95 4.00 -10.60 13.43
C ARG A 95 5.18 -10.56 14.40
N LYS A 96 5.46 -11.70 15.08
CA LYS A 96 6.55 -11.81 16.06
C LYS A 96 7.94 -11.80 15.39
N ALA A 97 8.12 -12.61 14.37
CA ALA A 97 9.40 -12.71 13.64
C ALA A 97 9.79 -11.34 13.05
N HIS A 98 8.87 -10.65 12.40
CA HIS A 98 9.16 -9.34 11.79
C HIS A 98 9.31 -8.21 12.83
N ALA A 99 8.72 -8.32 14.02
CA ALA A 99 8.94 -7.33 15.08
C ALA A 99 10.39 -7.37 15.57
N SER A 100 11.00 -8.55 15.67
CA SER A 100 12.43 -8.69 16.03
C SER A 100 13.36 -8.15 14.93
N ASP A 101 13.05 -8.38 13.67
CA ASP A 101 13.86 -7.88 12.55
C ASP A 101 13.86 -6.35 12.44
N MET A 102 12.77 -5.68 12.87
CA MET A 102 12.66 -4.22 12.87
C MET A 102 13.61 -3.53 13.86
N THR A 103 14.06 -4.23 14.90
CA THR A 103 14.99 -3.69 15.91
C THR A 103 16.46 -3.95 15.54
N ASN A 104 16.75 -4.90 14.65
CA ASN A 104 18.09 -5.34 14.24
C ASN A 104 18.58 -4.65 12.96
N GLN A 105 18.50 -3.32 12.90
CA GLN A 105 19.06 -2.55 11.77
C GLN A 105 20.53 -2.19 12.07
N GLY A 106 21.40 -2.24 11.06
CA GLY A 106 22.83 -1.95 11.22
C GLY A 106 23.14 -0.56 11.76
N ASP A 107 24.31 -0.40 12.37
CA ASP A 107 24.74 0.82 13.08
C ASP A 107 24.96 2.04 12.16
N VAL A 108 25.24 1.82 10.89
CA VAL A 108 25.57 2.90 9.94
C VAL A 108 24.29 3.45 9.27
N SER A 109 24.01 4.73 9.52
CA SER A 109 22.88 5.42 8.90
C SER A 109 23.05 5.52 7.37
N PRO A 110 22.07 5.09 6.57
CA PRO A 110 22.14 5.19 5.11
C PRO A 110 22.05 6.64 4.62
N THR A 111 22.67 6.90 3.48
CA THR A 111 22.56 8.21 2.80
C THR A 111 21.11 8.46 2.33
N ALA A 112 20.76 9.72 2.04
CA ALA A 112 19.46 10.09 1.51
C ALA A 112 19.13 9.31 0.23
N LEU A 113 20.07 9.26 -0.72
CA LEU A 113 19.90 8.55 -1.99
C LEU A 113 19.68 7.05 -1.80
N ARG A 114 20.45 6.41 -0.89
CA ARG A 114 20.25 5.00 -0.55
C ARG A 114 18.89 4.78 0.08
N SER A 115 18.45 5.67 0.96
CA SER A 115 17.11 5.58 1.59
C SER A 115 16.00 5.68 0.56
N MET A 116 16.10 6.61 -0.39
CA MET A 116 15.14 6.74 -1.49
C MET A 116 15.13 5.50 -2.39
N ARG A 117 16.31 5.00 -2.79
CA ARG A 117 16.41 3.81 -3.65
C ARG A 117 15.80 2.58 -2.98
N ASP A 118 16.14 2.34 -1.71
CA ASP A 118 15.63 1.21 -0.96
C ASP A 118 14.10 1.33 -0.77
N GLY A 119 13.62 2.55 -0.43
CA GLY A 119 12.20 2.85 -0.38
C GLY A 119 11.50 2.61 -1.72
N PHE A 120 12.10 3.06 -2.84
CA PHE A 120 11.54 2.87 -4.19
C PHE A 120 11.25 1.39 -4.49
N TRP A 121 12.23 0.52 -4.27
CA TRP A 121 12.03 -0.91 -4.53
C TRP A 121 10.97 -1.53 -3.60
N VAL A 122 10.92 -1.11 -2.33
CA VAL A 122 9.88 -1.56 -1.40
C VAL A 122 8.48 -1.12 -1.87
N GLY A 123 8.35 0.10 -2.39
CA GLY A 123 7.09 0.60 -2.94
C GLY A 123 6.69 -0.07 -4.25
N ALA A 124 7.65 -0.18 -5.19
CA ALA A 124 7.43 -0.78 -6.51
C ALA A 124 7.08 -2.27 -6.44
N LEU A 125 7.62 -2.98 -5.46
CA LEU A 125 7.40 -4.41 -5.27
C LEU A 125 6.42 -4.72 -4.12
N ASN A 126 5.71 -3.72 -3.62
CA ASN A 126 4.78 -3.89 -2.50
C ASN A 126 3.58 -4.73 -2.92
N PRO A 127 3.42 -5.96 -2.40
CA PRO A 127 2.33 -6.84 -2.80
C PRO A 127 0.95 -6.28 -2.46
N LYS A 128 0.83 -5.52 -1.36
CA LYS A 128 -0.41 -4.83 -1.00
C LYS A 128 -0.81 -3.79 -2.05
N ALA A 129 0.16 -2.99 -2.53
CA ALA A 129 -0.08 -1.98 -3.55
C ALA A 129 -0.40 -2.60 -4.92
N ILE A 130 0.31 -3.68 -5.30
CA ILE A 130 0.02 -4.42 -6.54
C ILE A 130 -1.46 -4.83 -6.58
N VAL A 131 -1.93 -5.47 -5.51
CA VAL A 131 -3.31 -5.97 -5.44
C VAL A 131 -4.31 -4.82 -5.38
N PHE A 132 -4.01 -3.77 -4.62
CA PHE A 132 -4.89 -2.61 -4.57
C PHE A 132 -5.06 -1.96 -5.95
N TYR A 133 -3.96 -1.75 -6.67
CA TYR A 133 -4.02 -1.16 -8.00
C TYR A 133 -4.67 -2.09 -9.03
N ALA A 134 -4.48 -3.40 -8.91
CA ALA A 134 -5.04 -4.35 -9.85
C ALA A 134 -6.51 -4.68 -9.59
N ALA A 135 -6.92 -4.83 -8.34
CA ALA A 135 -8.24 -5.36 -7.99
C ALA A 135 -9.21 -4.33 -7.39
N VAL A 136 -8.71 -3.37 -6.63
CA VAL A 136 -9.57 -2.39 -5.93
C VAL A 136 -9.77 -1.13 -6.77
N LEU A 137 -8.68 -0.55 -7.29
CA LEU A 137 -8.71 0.72 -8.03
C LEU A 137 -9.65 0.66 -9.26
N PRO A 138 -9.69 -0.43 -10.07
CA PRO A 138 -10.61 -0.52 -11.22
C PRO A 138 -12.09 -0.43 -10.87
N GLN A 139 -12.49 -0.69 -9.63
CA GLN A 139 -13.90 -0.60 -9.20
C GLN A 139 -14.43 0.85 -9.16
N PHE A 140 -13.55 1.82 -9.24
CA PHE A 140 -13.87 3.25 -9.14
C PHE A 140 -13.77 4.01 -10.46
N ILE A 141 -13.45 3.32 -11.58
CA ILE A 141 -13.43 3.94 -12.90
C ILE A 141 -14.82 3.98 -13.53
N ASP A 142 -15.06 4.98 -14.38
CA ASP A 142 -16.25 5.10 -15.22
C ASP A 142 -15.95 4.48 -16.60
N ARG A 143 -16.32 3.21 -16.79
CA ARG A 143 -16.06 2.49 -18.05
C ARG A 143 -16.78 3.15 -19.25
N GLU A 144 -18.00 3.66 -19.04
CA GLU A 144 -18.80 4.33 -20.06
C GLU A 144 -18.17 5.63 -20.58
N LYS A 145 -17.46 6.36 -19.72
CA LYS A 145 -16.76 7.59 -20.10
C LYS A 145 -15.48 7.32 -20.87
N GLY A 146 -15.04 6.07 -20.99
CA GLY A 146 -13.77 5.71 -21.66
C GLY A 146 -12.55 6.23 -20.93
N GLN A 147 -11.43 6.37 -21.65
CA GLN A 147 -10.14 6.83 -21.10
C GLN A 147 -9.70 6.10 -19.82
N ILE A 148 -9.95 4.80 -19.74
CA ILE A 148 -9.72 3.97 -18.56
C ILE A 148 -8.30 4.10 -18.03
N THR A 149 -7.29 4.02 -18.90
CA THR A 149 -5.88 4.18 -18.52
C THR A 149 -5.62 5.51 -17.85
N SER A 150 -6.18 6.62 -18.37
CA SER A 150 -6.02 7.95 -17.77
C SER A 150 -6.69 8.04 -16.39
N GLN A 151 -7.85 7.42 -16.24
CA GLN A 151 -8.54 7.35 -14.94
C GLN A 151 -7.71 6.55 -13.93
N LEU A 152 -7.16 5.39 -14.31
CA LEU A 152 -6.30 4.57 -13.46
C LEU A 152 -5.03 5.32 -13.03
N ILE A 153 -4.37 6.06 -13.94
CA ILE A 153 -3.19 6.87 -13.61
C ILE A 153 -3.57 8.01 -12.65
N LEU A 154 -4.70 8.69 -12.87
CA LEU A 154 -5.19 9.73 -11.97
C LEU A 154 -5.43 9.20 -10.55
N LEU A 155 -6.14 8.09 -10.45
CA LEU A 155 -6.41 7.47 -9.15
C LEU A 155 -5.12 6.99 -8.48
N GLY A 156 -4.17 6.44 -9.24
CA GLY A 156 -2.84 6.08 -8.76
C GLY A 156 -2.03 7.28 -8.24
N ALA A 157 -2.12 8.43 -8.92
CA ALA A 157 -1.50 9.67 -8.47
C ALA A 157 -2.11 10.18 -7.16
N ILE A 158 -3.45 10.16 -7.05
CA ILE A 158 -4.16 10.54 -5.82
C ILE A 158 -3.75 9.62 -4.67
N PHE A 159 -3.71 8.30 -4.91
CA PHE A 159 -3.22 7.33 -3.91
C PHE A 159 -1.82 7.69 -3.42
N SER A 160 -0.91 7.98 -4.35
CA SER A 160 0.47 8.32 -4.05
C SER A 160 0.60 9.58 -3.20
N ILE A 161 -0.21 10.60 -3.49
CA ILE A 161 -0.26 11.83 -2.68
C ILE A 161 -0.75 11.52 -1.26
N LEU A 162 -1.86 10.79 -1.13
CA LEU A 162 -2.40 10.40 0.17
C LEU A 162 -1.41 9.54 0.96
N ALA A 163 -0.76 8.57 0.28
CA ALA A 163 0.25 7.70 0.88
C ALA A 163 1.47 8.50 1.35
N PHE A 164 1.92 9.52 0.60
CA PHE A 164 3.04 10.37 1.00
C PHE A 164 2.80 11.03 2.36
N PHE A 165 1.64 11.61 2.55
CA PHE A 165 1.29 12.27 3.83
C PHE A 165 1.07 11.25 4.94
N SER A 166 0.39 10.14 4.67
CA SER A 166 0.12 9.12 5.68
C SER A 166 1.38 8.38 6.11
N ASP A 167 2.16 7.85 5.16
CA ASP A 167 3.41 7.13 5.45
C ASP A 167 4.46 8.07 6.05
N GLY A 168 4.47 9.35 5.61
CA GLY A 168 5.27 10.41 6.21
C GLY A 168 4.93 10.62 7.68
N THR A 169 3.63 10.68 7.99
CA THR A 169 3.16 10.80 9.38
C THR A 169 3.60 9.59 10.21
N TRP A 170 3.42 8.36 9.70
CA TRP A 170 3.92 7.15 10.35
C TRP A 170 5.44 7.21 10.61
N GLY A 171 6.23 7.62 9.63
CA GLY A 171 7.68 7.75 9.75
C GLY A 171 8.10 8.81 10.77
N LEU A 172 7.45 9.97 10.77
CA LEU A 172 7.73 11.05 11.72
C LEU A 172 7.34 10.68 13.15
N LEU A 173 6.15 10.08 13.33
CA LEU A 173 5.69 9.62 14.65
C LEU A 173 6.58 8.51 15.18
N ALA A 174 6.93 7.52 14.35
CA ALA A 174 7.83 6.43 14.74
C ALA A 174 9.22 6.94 15.10
N GLY A 175 9.76 7.89 14.33
CA GLY A 175 11.06 8.52 14.65
C GLY A 175 11.02 9.35 15.94
N THR A 176 9.87 9.94 16.28
CA THR A 176 9.66 10.65 17.54
C THR A 176 9.50 9.69 18.72
N ALA A 177 8.72 8.63 18.53
CA ALA A 177 8.43 7.61 19.54
C ALA A 177 9.48 6.48 19.55
N ARG A 178 10.64 6.68 18.91
CA ARG A 178 11.69 5.67 18.75
C ARG A 178 12.02 4.92 20.03
N ALA A 179 12.33 5.65 21.10
CA ALA A 179 12.69 5.05 22.39
C ALA A 179 11.53 4.26 23.01
N TRP A 180 10.28 4.68 22.80
CA TRP A 180 9.10 4.02 23.29
C TRP A 180 8.78 2.75 22.49
N LEU A 181 8.91 2.79 21.16
CA LEU A 181 8.68 1.62 20.29
C LEU A 181 9.75 0.54 20.47
N ALA A 182 11.00 0.95 20.65
CA ALA A 182 12.11 0.01 20.81
C ALA A 182 12.11 -0.73 22.17
N LYS A 183 11.41 -0.20 23.19
CA LYS A 183 11.35 -0.83 24.53
C LYS A 183 10.49 -2.10 24.59
N ASP A 184 9.54 -2.28 23.64
CA ASP A 184 8.57 -3.36 23.74
C ASP A 184 8.14 -3.80 22.32
N SER A 185 8.64 -4.96 21.89
CA SER A 185 8.32 -5.56 20.60
C SER A 185 6.83 -5.86 20.43
N SER A 186 6.07 -6.03 21.51
CA SER A 186 4.64 -6.31 21.44
C SER A 186 3.84 -5.18 20.78
N ARG A 187 4.36 -3.93 20.83
CA ARG A 187 3.75 -2.78 20.17
C ARG A 187 3.84 -2.88 18.66
N LEU A 188 4.99 -3.31 18.14
CA LEU A 188 5.18 -3.57 16.70
C LEU A 188 4.36 -4.77 16.22
N GLU A 189 4.26 -5.81 17.06
CA GLU A 189 3.40 -6.98 16.79
C GLU A 189 1.92 -6.57 16.65
N LYS A 190 1.40 -5.75 17.58
CA LYS A 190 0.02 -5.24 17.54
C LYS A 190 -0.23 -4.40 16.30
N LEU A 191 0.71 -3.54 15.93
CA LEU A 191 0.64 -2.69 14.73
C LEU A 191 0.54 -3.54 13.45
N ARG A 192 1.34 -4.61 13.36
CA ARG A 192 1.31 -5.54 12.24
C ARG A 192 0.01 -6.35 12.21
N ALA A 193 -0.47 -6.81 13.37
CA ALA A 193 -1.73 -7.55 13.46
C ALA A 193 -2.92 -6.70 13.01
N SER A 194 -2.99 -5.43 13.43
CA SER A 194 -4.06 -4.51 12.99
C SER A 194 -4.05 -4.30 11.47
N GLY A 195 -2.85 -4.10 10.88
CA GLY A 195 -2.71 -4.00 9.43
C GLY A 195 -3.18 -5.26 8.69
N GLY A 196 -2.82 -6.43 9.21
CA GLY A 196 -3.27 -7.71 8.66
C GLY A 196 -4.79 -7.88 8.71
N SER A 197 -5.42 -7.51 9.84
CA SER A 197 -6.88 -7.56 9.99
C SER A 197 -7.60 -6.65 8.99
N ILE A 198 -7.10 -5.44 8.77
CA ILE A 198 -7.66 -4.51 7.77
C ILE A 198 -7.51 -5.06 6.35
N MET A 199 -6.38 -5.69 6.02
CA MET A 199 -6.22 -6.34 4.70
C MET A 199 -7.21 -7.49 4.48
N ILE A 200 -7.49 -8.30 5.51
CA ILE A 200 -8.52 -9.36 5.44
C ILE A 200 -9.89 -8.74 5.17
N LEU A 201 -10.28 -7.72 5.93
CA LEU A 201 -11.57 -7.04 5.76
C LEU A 201 -11.71 -6.43 4.35
N LEU A 202 -10.65 -5.80 3.83
CA LEU A 202 -10.65 -5.29 2.45
C LEU A 202 -10.77 -6.40 1.42
N GLY A 203 -10.04 -7.51 1.58
CA GLY A 203 -10.15 -8.66 0.69
C GLY A 203 -11.57 -9.22 0.67
N LEU A 204 -12.21 -9.36 1.83
CA LEU A 204 -13.60 -9.78 1.93
C LEU A 204 -14.56 -8.79 1.27
N SER A 205 -14.35 -7.47 1.42
CA SER A 205 -15.18 -6.45 0.77
C SER A 205 -15.07 -6.50 -0.76
N VAL A 206 -13.86 -6.74 -1.29
CA VAL A 206 -13.63 -6.90 -2.74
C VAL A 206 -14.37 -8.13 -3.27
N LEU A 207 -14.30 -9.26 -2.56
CA LEU A 207 -15.00 -10.48 -2.95
C LEU A 207 -16.52 -10.31 -2.87
N TYR A 208 -17.03 -9.65 -1.83
CA TYR A 208 -18.45 -9.34 -1.71
C TYR A 208 -18.96 -8.50 -2.89
N LEU A 209 -18.22 -7.43 -3.25
CA LEU A 209 -18.56 -6.60 -4.40
C LEU A 209 -18.51 -7.40 -5.72
N ALA A 210 -17.53 -8.30 -5.90
CA ALA A 210 -17.44 -9.16 -7.07
C ALA A 210 -18.63 -10.12 -7.22
N ILE A 211 -19.25 -10.54 -6.10
CA ILE A 211 -20.47 -11.39 -6.10
C ILE A 211 -21.71 -10.55 -6.44
N VAL A 212 -21.83 -9.34 -5.91
CA VAL A 212 -23.03 -8.50 -6.06
C VAL A 212 -23.07 -7.79 -7.42
N SER A 213 -21.91 -7.54 -8.03
CA SER A 213 -21.77 -6.84 -9.32
C SER A 213 -21.64 -7.75 -10.55
N GLY A 214 -21.51 -9.06 -10.38
CA GLY A 214 -21.49 -10.08 -11.44
C GLY A 214 -22.83 -10.75 -11.58
#